data_974f67f3b46a25af676adf7095de50b0
#
_entry.id   974f67f3b46a25af676adf7095de50b0
#
_cell.length_a   1.000
_cell.length_b   1.000
_cell.length_c   1.000
_cell.angle_alpha   90.00
_cell.angle_beta   90.00
_cell.angle_gamma   90.00
#
_symmetry.space_group_name_H-M   'P 1'
#
loop_
_entity.id
_entity.type
_entity.pdbx_description
1 polymer ?
#
loop_
_entity_poly.entity_id
_entity_poly.type
_entity_poly.pdbx_seq_one_letter_code
_entity_poly.pdbx_strand_id
1 'polypeptide(L)'
;MAPTPKERLDKLLVDRGLCNSRAQAQALIMDGKVKVAGVVINKPGTAVSTAEAHIDVTGLQPYVSRGGLKLEKALTIFEIQPKGRNCIDVGASTGGFTDCLLQNGAAHVIAVDVGYGQLDWKLRQDERVQVLEKTNIRELQPEQLAHAPSLGVVDTSFISLKKVLPPLAGLLQPDAEIMALLKPQFEHRDYLDSAGFKGVVRGADSHQAILIGVLADLYKLLPDWGLVGLNFSPITGPKGNIEFLLYFTRGTHSQARAELSDLPSRITALIQESYAAHCEK
;
A
#
# COMPACT_ATOMS: atom_id res chain seq x y z
N MET A 1 3.57 4.75 -51.49
CA MET A 1 3.13 4.61 -50.10
C MET A 1 3.37 5.94 -49.40
N ALA A 2 2.38 6.52 -48.75
CA ALA A 2 2.58 7.75 -47.96
C ALA A 2 3.54 7.43 -46.80
N PRO A 3 4.48 8.33 -46.46
CA PRO A 3 5.37 8.13 -45.33
C PRO A 3 4.55 8.01 -44.02
N THR A 4 4.78 6.96 -43.27
CA THR A 4 4.12 6.76 -41.97
C THR A 4 4.48 7.92 -41.05
N PRO A 5 3.51 8.58 -40.43
CA PRO A 5 3.78 9.70 -39.54
C PRO A 5 4.69 9.27 -38.38
N LYS A 6 5.64 10.14 -38.04
CA LYS A 6 6.56 9.92 -36.92
C LYS A 6 6.23 10.88 -35.79
N GLU A 7 6.32 10.41 -34.57
CA GLU A 7 6.11 11.19 -33.37
C GLU A 7 7.25 11.00 -32.37
N ARG A 8 7.43 11.96 -31.46
CA ARG A 8 8.40 11.87 -30.38
C ARG A 8 8.04 10.69 -29.45
N LEU A 9 9.03 9.90 -29.09
CA LEU A 9 8.81 8.71 -28.26
C LEU A 9 8.20 9.06 -26.90
N ASP A 10 8.66 10.15 -26.25
CA ASP A 10 8.11 10.57 -24.95
C ASP A 10 6.60 10.94 -25.02
N LYS A 11 6.15 11.49 -26.14
CA LYS A 11 4.75 11.77 -26.38
C LYS A 11 3.97 10.50 -26.75
N LEU A 12 4.51 9.71 -27.66
CA LEU A 12 3.89 8.48 -28.12
C LEU A 12 3.61 7.49 -26.97
N LEU A 13 4.49 7.40 -25.95
CA LEU A 13 4.29 6.56 -24.77
C LEU A 13 3.08 7.02 -23.96
N VAL A 14 2.86 8.32 -23.81
CA VAL A 14 1.69 8.87 -23.10
C VAL A 14 0.42 8.67 -23.91
N ASP A 15 0.44 9.00 -25.20
CA ASP A 15 -0.71 8.87 -26.10
C ASP A 15 -1.20 7.41 -26.20
N ARG A 16 -0.30 6.44 -26.04
CA ARG A 16 -0.62 4.99 -25.98
C ARG A 16 -0.98 4.46 -24.60
N GLY A 17 -1.00 5.31 -23.58
CA GLY A 17 -1.26 4.89 -22.19
C GLY A 17 -0.16 4.02 -21.57
N LEU A 18 1.05 3.98 -22.18
CA LEU A 18 2.20 3.26 -21.66
C LEU A 18 2.92 4.02 -20.54
N CYS A 19 2.65 5.31 -20.38
CA CYS A 19 3.14 6.15 -19.28
C CYS A 19 2.05 7.13 -18.87
N ASN A 20 1.99 7.46 -17.59
CA ASN A 20 1.00 8.39 -17.04
C ASN A 20 1.35 9.87 -17.30
N SER A 21 2.60 10.18 -17.63
CA SER A 21 3.05 11.54 -17.92
C SER A 21 4.30 11.56 -18.81
N ARG A 22 4.52 12.69 -19.50
CA ARG A 22 5.75 12.88 -20.29
C ARG A 22 7.01 12.88 -19.44
N ALA A 23 6.95 13.38 -18.21
CA ALA A 23 8.08 13.34 -17.29
C ALA A 23 8.47 11.90 -16.93
N GLN A 24 7.49 11.04 -16.65
CA GLN A 24 7.71 9.60 -16.43
C GLN A 24 8.28 8.92 -17.68
N ALA A 25 7.71 9.18 -18.86
CA ALA A 25 8.19 8.65 -20.11
C ALA A 25 9.66 9.04 -20.38
N GLN A 26 10.02 10.31 -20.16
CA GLN A 26 11.38 10.80 -20.33
C GLN A 26 12.36 10.12 -19.37
N ALA A 27 12.01 9.97 -18.10
CA ALA A 27 12.84 9.27 -17.12
C ALA A 27 13.09 7.81 -17.53
N LEU A 28 12.04 7.07 -17.89
CA LEU A 28 12.16 5.67 -18.32
C LEU A 28 12.99 5.52 -19.60
N ILE A 29 12.85 6.44 -20.55
CA ILE A 29 13.66 6.44 -21.77
C ILE A 29 15.13 6.68 -21.44
N MET A 30 15.43 7.71 -20.64
CA MET A 30 16.81 8.05 -20.24
C MET A 30 17.46 6.93 -19.43
N ASP A 31 16.69 6.19 -18.64
CA ASP A 31 17.14 5.02 -17.90
C ASP A 31 17.32 3.75 -18.77
N GLY A 32 17.10 3.85 -20.09
CA GLY A 32 17.22 2.71 -21.00
C GLY A 32 16.15 1.62 -20.82
N LYS A 33 15.02 1.96 -20.19
CA LYS A 33 13.93 1.03 -19.89
C LYS A 33 12.88 0.93 -21.01
N VAL A 34 13.08 1.64 -22.12
CA VAL A 34 12.18 1.63 -23.27
C VAL A 34 12.88 1.02 -24.46
N LYS A 35 12.25 0.00 -25.06
CA LYS A 35 12.68 -0.61 -26.32
C LYS A 35 11.63 -0.37 -27.40
N VAL A 36 12.08 -0.03 -28.59
CA VAL A 36 11.24 0.09 -29.79
C VAL A 36 11.74 -0.93 -30.79
N ALA A 37 10.87 -1.83 -31.23
CA ALA A 37 11.26 -2.98 -32.10
C ALA A 37 12.47 -3.75 -31.54
N GLY A 38 12.54 -3.98 -30.24
CA GLY A 38 13.62 -4.69 -29.54
C GLY A 38 14.89 -3.86 -29.28
N VAL A 39 14.99 -2.61 -29.80
CA VAL A 39 16.17 -1.74 -29.64
C VAL A 39 15.95 -0.76 -28.49
N VAL A 40 16.89 -0.68 -27.54
CA VAL A 40 16.84 0.30 -26.44
C VAL A 40 16.99 1.71 -26.99
N ILE A 41 16.05 2.59 -26.63
CA ILE A 41 16.09 4.02 -26.95
C ILE A 41 16.32 4.80 -25.65
N ASN A 42 17.32 5.69 -25.65
CA ASN A 42 17.69 6.50 -24.48
C ASN A 42 17.52 8.02 -24.68
N LYS A 43 16.97 8.42 -25.82
CA LYS A 43 16.69 9.86 -26.11
C LYS A 43 15.18 10.07 -26.23
N PRO A 44 14.55 10.82 -25.28
CA PRO A 44 13.09 11.04 -25.25
C PRO A 44 12.51 11.65 -26.54
N GLY A 45 13.29 12.52 -27.21
CA GLY A 45 12.89 13.18 -28.45
C GLY A 45 13.03 12.33 -29.71
N THR A 46 13.44 11.05 -29.61
CA THR A 46 13.59 10.17 -30.79
C THR A 46 12.25 10.07 -31.53
N ALA A 47 12.29 10.31 -32.84
CA ALA A 47 11.12 10.19 -33.70
C ALA A 47 10.88 8.71 -34.05
N VAL A 48 9.74 8.17 -33.62
CA VAL A 48 9.31 6.80 -33.84
C VAL A 48 8.07 6.79 -34.72
N SER A 49 7.95 5.82 -35.61
CA SER A 49 6.75 5.66 -36.43
C SER A 49 5.53 5.42 -35.55
N THR A 50 4.45 6.14 -35.79
CA THR A 50 3.18 5.94 -35.07
C THR A 50 2.53 4.59 -35.38
N ALA A 51 2.93 3.94 -36.50
CA ALA A 51 2.50 2.60 -36.86
C ALA A 51 3.36 1.49 -36.21
N GLU A 52 4.48 1.85 -35.53
CA GLU A 52 5.30 0.87 -34.84
C GLU A 52 4.49 0.24 -33.70
N ALA A 53 4.25 -1.05 -33.80
CA ALA A 53 3.37 -1.75 -32.88
C ALA A 53 4.09 -2.18 -31.59
N HIS A 54 5.41 -2.40 -31.65
CA HIS A 54 6.14 -3.05 -30.57
C HIS A 54 7.01 -2.04 -29.81
N ILE A 55 6.46 -1.54 -28.71
CA ILE A 55 7.18 -0.71 -27.73
C ILE A 55 7.10 -1.42 -26.38
N ASP A 56 8.26 -1.88 -25.90
CA ASP A 56 8.38 -2.46 -24.56
C ASP A 56 8.82 -1.38 -23.57
N VAL A 57 8.13 -1.30 -22.44
CA VAL A 57 8.51 -0.42 -21.34
C VAL A 57 8.69 -1.27 -20.09
N THR A 58 9.92 -1.29 -19.58
CA THR A 58 10.25 -1.97 -18.32
C THR A 58 10.36 -0.98 -17.18
N GLY A 59 10.18 -1.43 -15.93
CA GLY A 59 10.27 -0.55 -14.75
C GLY A 59 9.10 0.41 -14.58
N LEU A 60 7.99 0.17 -15.28
CA LEU A 60 6.73 0.83 -14.96
C LEU A 60 6.31 0.47 -13.55
N GLN A 61 5.91 1.47 -12.77
CA GLN A 61 5.26 1.21 -11.50
C GLN A 61 3.83 0.76 -11.81
N PRO A 62 3.40 -0.41 -11.34
CA PRO A 62 2.04 -0.91 -11.60
C PRO A 62 0.97 -0.02 -10.96
N TYR A 63 1.34 0.75 -9.93
CA TYR A 63 0.48 1.63 -9.17
C TYR A 63 1.01 3.06 -9.16
N VAL A 64 0.16 4.03 -8.82
CA VAL A 64 0.53 5.47 -8.72
C VAL A 64 1.63 5.74 -7.70
N SER A 65 1.91 4.81 -6.80
CA SER A 65 3.06 4.84 -5.90
C SER A 65 3.51 3.43 -5.51
N ARG A 66 4.76 3.32 -4.98
CA ARG A 66 5.30 2.06 -4.47
C ARG A 66 4.46 1.43 -3.35
N GLY A 67 3.61 2.24 -2.69
CA GLY A 67 2.68 1.74 -1.67
C GLY A 67 1.80 0.60 -2.18
N GLY A 68 1.32 0.67 -3.43
CA GLY A 68 0.50 -0.38 -4.03
C GLY A 68 1.12 -1.78 -3.99
N LEU A 69 2.46 -1.89 -4.11
CA LEU A 69 3.18 -3.17 -4.02
C LEU A 69 3.05 -3.83 -2.63
N LYS A 70 2.91 -3.02 -1.58
CA LYS A 70 2.71 -3.54 -0.21
C LYS A 70 1.34 -4.20 -0.08
N LEU A 71 0.30 -3.52 -0.59
CA LEU A 71 -1.06 -4.06 -0.58
C LEU A 71 -1.17 -5.27 -1.50
N GLU A 72 -0.61 -5.22 -2.70
CA GLU A 72 -0.59 -6.35 -3.65
C GLU A 72 -0.05 -7.62 -3.00
N LYS A 73 1.10 -7.53 -2.29
CA LYS A 73 1.63 -8.66 -1.54
C LYS A 73 0.62 -9.15 -0.49
N ALA A 74 0.02 -8.25 0.28
CA ALA A 74 -0.95 -8.62 1.30
C ALA A 74 -2.19 -9.30 0.71
N LEU A 75 -2.75 -8.77 -0.38
CA LEU A 75 -3.89 -9.37 -1.08
C LEU A 75 -3.56 -10.80 -1.53
N THR A 76 -2.35 -11.01 -2.06
CA THR A 76 -1.90 -12.32 -2.56
C THR A 76 -1.70 -13.33 -1.44
N ILE A 77 -0.94 -12.97 -0.38
CA ILE A 77 -0.53 -13.95 0.65
C ILE A 77 -1.63 -14.23 1.66
N PHE A 78 -2.56 -13.29 1.89
CA PHE A 78 -3.69 -13.46 2.79
C PHE A 78 -4.98 -13.80 2.04
N GLU A 79 -4.91 -13.97 0.71
CA GLU A 79 -6.06 -14.30 -0.17
C GLU A 79 -7.22 -13.31 -0.04
N ILE A 80 -6.92 -12.02 0.25
CA ILE A 80 -7.92 -10.96 0.39
C ILE A 80 -8.49 -10.64 -0.99
N GLN A 81 -9.82 -10.61 -1.11
CA GLN A 81 -10.53 -10.38 -2.38
C GLN A 81 -11.24 -9.01 -2.36
N PRO A 82 -10.69 -7.96 -2.99
CA PRO A 82 -11.36 -6.66 -3.08
C PRO A 82 -12.53 -6.63 -4.06
N LYS A 83 -12.61 -7.58 -4.99
CA LYS A 83 -13.57 -7.57 -6.10
C LYS A 83 -15.01 -7.42 -5.62
N GLY A 84 -15.69 -6.38 -6.13
CA GLY A 84 -17.08 -6.08 -5.82
C GLY A 84 -17.33 -5.50 -4.43
N ARG A 85 -16.28 -5.25 -3.64
CA ARG A 85 -16.38 -4.73 -2.26
C ARG A 85 -16.29 -3.22 -2.22
N ASN A 86 -16.93 -2.63 -1.20
CA ASN A 86 -16.68 -1.27 -0.78
C ASN A 86 -15.50 -1.29 0.20
N CYS A 87 -14.47 -0.49 -0.10
CA CYS A 87 -13.22 -0.44 0.65
C CYS A 87 -12.99 0.95 1.25
N ILE A 88 -12.20 1.03 2.32
CA ILE A 88 -11.70 2.29 2.86
C ILE A 88 -10.18 2.22 2.98
N ASP A 89 -9.49 3.23 2.42
CA ASP A 89 -8.03 3.40 2.44
C ASP A 89 -7.68 4.54 3.40
N VAL A 90 -7.08 4.20 4.54
CA VAL A 90 -6.72 5.16 5.60
C VAL A 90 -5.24 5.48 5.52
N GLY A 91 -4.94 6.75 5.22
CA GLY A 91 -3.60 7.22 4.88
C GLY A 91 -3.33 7.09 3.38
N ALA A 92 -4.31 7.45 2.56
CA ALA A 92 -4.28 7.24 1.11
C ALA A 92 -3.10 7.93 0.42
N SER A 93 -2.65 9.10 0.90
CA SER A 93 -1.52 9.85 0.34
C SER A 93 -1.65 10.01 -1.19
N THR A 94 -0.67 9.52 -1.97
CA THR A 94 -0.74 9.52 -3.45
C THR A 94 -1.73 8.52 -4.02
N GLY A 95 -2.28 7.61 -3.23
CA GLY A 95 -3.30 6.64 -3.68
C GLY A 95 -2.78 5.27 -4.08
N GLY A 96 -1.60 4.86 -3.61
CA GLY A 96 -1.04 3.56 -3.98
C GLY A 96 -1.93 2.39 -3.58
N PHE A 97 -2.51 2.41 -2.38
CA PHE A 97 -3.44 1.38 -1.93
C PHE A 97 -4.79 1.50 -2.66
N THR A 98 -5.32 2.71 -2.79
CA THR A 98 -6.55 2.98 -3.56
C THR A 98 -6.45 2.44 -4.98
N ASP A 99 -5.35 2.72 -5.70
CA ASP A 99 -5.12 2.23 -7.07
C ASP A 99 -5.04 0.69 -7.11
N CYS A 100 -4.35 0.08 -6.14
CA CYS A 100 -4.27 -1.38 -6.03
C CYS A 100 -5.66 -2.01 -5.81
N LEU A 101 -6.48 -1.46 -4.91
CA LEU A 101 -7.85 -1.92 -4.68
C LEU A 101 -8.71 -1.85 -5.96
N LEU A 102 -8.66 -0.71 -6.66
CA LEU A 102 -9.43 -0.51 -7.89
C LEU A 102 -9.01 -1.46 -9.01
N GLN A 103 -7.69 -1.69 -9.18
CA GLN A 103 -7.16 -2.63 -10.16
C GLN A 103 -7.53 -4.09 -9.82
N ASN A 104 -7.72 -4.42 -8.53
CA ASN A 104 -8.22 -5.70 -8.07
C ASN A 104 -9.76 -5.77 -7.99
N GLY A 105 -10.47 -4.82 -8.62
CA GLY A 105 -11.89 -4.87 -8.85
C GLY A 105 -12.77 -4.40 -7.69
N ALA A 106 -12.25 -3.60 -6.75
CA ALA A 106 -13.08 -2.95 -5.74
C ALA A 106 -14.21 -2.15 -6.41
N ALA A 107 -15.43 -2.25 -5.86
CA ALA A 107 -16.59 -1.52 -6.38
C ALA A 107 -16.46 -0.02 -6.07
N HIS A 108 -16.09 0.30 -4.83
CA HIS A 108 -15.84 1.67 -4.38
C HIS A 108 -14.68 1.70 -3.41
N VAL A 109 -13.94 2.82 -3.39
CA VAL A 109 -12.86 3.08 -2.43
C VAL A 109 -13.04 4.46 -1.80
N ILE A 110 -13.10 4.51 -0.48
CA ILE A 110 -13.11 5.74 0.30
C ILE A 110 -11.65 6.04 0.68
N ALA A 111 -11.05 7.04 0.04
CA ALA A 111 -9.67 7.45 0.27
C ALA A 111 -9.60 8.55 1.34
N VAL A 112 -9.13 8.19 2.54
CA VAL A 112 -9.07 9.09 3.71
C VAL A 112 -7.62 9.51 3.98
N ASP A 113 -7.37 10.82 4.06
CA ASP A 113 -6.05 11.34 4.43
C ASP A 113 -6.17 12.67 5.20
N VAL A 114 -5.26 12.90 6.15
CA VAL A 114 -5.16 14.19 6.87
C VAL A 114 -4.51 15.27 6.00
N GLY A 115 -3.77 14.90 4.98
CA GLY A 115 -3.18 15.77 3.97
C GLY A 115 -4.19 16.34 2.99
N TYR A 116 -3.71 17.15 2.06
CA TYR A 116 -4.53 17.76 1.02
C TYR A 116 -3.79 17.81 -0.31
N GLY A 117 -4.49 17.48 -1.41
CA GLY A 117 -3.98 17.60 -2.77
C GLY A 117 -2.89 16.58 -3.12
N GLN A 118 -2.77 15.48 -2.35
CA GLN A 118 -1.74 14.46 -2.57
C GLN A 118 -2.22 13.33 -3.48
N LEU A 119 -3.51 13.01 -3.45
CA LEU A 119 -4.07 11.92 -4.23
C LEU A 119 -3.87 12.16 -5.72
N ASP A 120 -3.40 11.14 -6.44
CA ASP A 120 -3.16 11.20 -7.89
C ASP A 120 -4.42 11.63 -8.64
N TRP A 121 -4.22 12.46 -9.66
CA TRP A 121 -5.31 13.06 -10.42
C TRP A 121 -6.25 12.03 -11.06
N LYS A 122 -5.72 10.93 -11.57
CA LYS A 122 -6.54 9.87 -12.17
C LYS A 122 -7.50 9.21 -11.16
N LEU A 123 -7.03 9.05 -9.91
CA LEU A 123 -7.84 8.47 -8.83
C LEU A 123 -8.90 9.45 -8.34
N ARG A 124 -8.55 10.73 -8.31
CA ARG A 124 -9.47 11.81 -7.94
C ARG A 124 -10.64 11.96 -8.93
N GLN A 125 -10.44 11.56 -10.18
CA GLN A 125 -11.47 11.60 -11.23
C GLN A 125 -12.22 10.27 -11.40
N ASP A 126 -11.80 9.20 -10.75
CA ASP A 126 -12.47 7.90 -10.83
C ASP A 126 -13.78 7.96 -10.00
N GLU A 127 -14.91 7.73 -10.65
CA GLU A 127 -16.25 7.79 -10.04
C GLU A 127 -16.43 6.78 -8.89
N ARG A 128 -15.59 5.77 -8.81
CA ARG A 128 -15.55 4.78 -7.73
C ARG A 128 -14.83 5.29 -6.48
N VAL A 129 -14.18 6.45 -6.53
CA VAL A 129 -13.36 6.97 -5.43
C VAL A 129 -14.07 8.13 -4.73
N GLN A 130 -14.39 7.94 -3.45
CA GLN A 130 -14.77 9.05 -2.57
C GLN A 130 -13.50 9.60 -1.91
N VAL A 131 -13.17 10.87 -2.16
CA VAL A 131 -11.99 11.54 -1.62
C VAL A 131 -12.33 12.31 -0.35
N LEU A 132 -11.74 11.90 0.79
CA LEU A 132 -11.89 12.55 2.09
C LEU A 132 -10.51 13.03 2.58
N GLU A 133 -10.02 14.12 2.00
CA GLU A 133 -8.81 14.82 2.42
C GLU A 133 -9.08 15.75 3.60
N LYS A 134 -8.01 16.18 4.32
CA LYS A 134 -8.08 16.95 5.57
C LYS A 134 -8.97 16.26 6.62
N THR A 135 -9.06 14.94 6.56
CA THR A 135 -9.97 14.15 7.36
C THR A 135 -9.19 13.21 8.29
N ASN A 136 -9.45 13.33 9.58
CA ASN A 136 -8.87 12.43 10.56
C ASN A 136 -9.82 11.26 10.79
N ILE A 137 -9.31 10.03 10.59
CA ILE A 137 -10.10 8.81 10.77
C ILE A 137 -10.78 8.73 12.15
N ARG A 138 -10.20 9.34 13.17
CA ARG A 138 -10.74 9.36 14.54
C ARG A 138 -12.00 10.21 14.70
N GLU A 139 -12.29 11.08 13.74
CA GLU A 139 -13.41 12.02 13.73
C GLU A 139 -14.43 11.67 12.64
N LEU A 140 -14.10 10.75 11.76
CA LEU A 140 -14.94 10.33 10.66
C LEU A 140 -16.17 9.57 11.18
N GLN A 141 -17.35 9.94 10.69
CA GLN A 141 -18.62 9.33 11.06
C GLN A 141 -19.21 8.50 9.92
N PRO A 142 -19.98 7.44 10.20
CA PRO A 142 -20.57 6.58 9.17
C PRO A 142 -21.40 7.34 8.13
N GLU A 143 -22.07 8.43 8.54
CA GLU A 143 -22.94 9.24 7.67
C GLU A 143 -22.17 10.01 6.59
N GLN A 144 -20.85 10.16 6.76
CA GLN A 144 -19.97 10.82 5.79
C GLN A 144 -19.48 9.86 4.69
N LEU A 145 -19.72 8.56 4.87
CA LEU A 145 -19.29 7.54 3.92
C LEU A 145 -20.35 7.32 2.85
N ALA A 146 -19.97 7.35 1.58
CA ALA A 146 -20.87 7.04 0.47
C ALA A 146 -21.41 5.61 0.53
N HIS A 147 -20.58 4.67 1.05
CA HIS A 147 -20.92 3.25 1.19
C HIS A 147 -20.31 2.69 2.46
N ALA A 148 -21.00 1.79 3.15
CA ALA A 148 -20.44 1.07 4.28
C ALA A 148 -19.33 0.12 3.81
N PRO A 149 -18.06 0.27 4.28
CA PRO A 149 -16.96 -0.55 3.80
C PRO A 149 -16.93 -1.93 4.49
N SER A 150 -16.57 -2.96 3.72
CA SER A 150 -16.33 -4.31 4.22
C SER A 150 -14.83 -4.67 4.29
N LEU A 151 -13.96 -3.84 3.68
CA LEU A 151 -12.52 -4.00 3.74
C LEU A 151 -11.88 -2.65 4.08
N GLY A 152 -11.15 -2.59 5.20
CA GLY A 152 -10.28 -1.48 5.55
C GLY A 152 -8.83 -1.77 5.22
N VAL A 153 -8.13 -0.83 4.58
CA VAL A 153 -6.68 -0.90 4.40
C VAL A 153 -6.02 0.32 5.04
N VAL A 154 -4.84 0.15 5.66
CA VAL A 154 -4.20 1.19 6.47
C VAL A 154 -2.72 1.29 6.16
N ASP A 155 -2.29 2.47 5.67
CA ASP A 155 -0.86 2.83 5.49
C ASP A 155 -0.58 4.23 6.09
N THR A 156 -0.87 4.41 7.37
CA THR A 156 -0.68 5.69 8.06
C THR A 156 0.76 5.90 8.51
N SER A 157 1.17 7.18 8.59
CA SER A 157 2.48 7.60 9.09
C SER A 157 2.33 8.52 10.30
N PHE A 158 3.33 8.51 11.19
CA PHE A 158 3.42 9.37 12.38
C PHE A 158 2.33 9.17 13.44
N ILE A 159 1.60 8.06 13.37
CA ILE A 159 0.56 7.68 14.32
C ILE A 159 0.60 6.18 14.58
N SER A 160 0.32 5.76 15.79
CA SER A 160 0.20 4.34 16.17
C SER A 160 -1.09 3.72 15.64
N LEU A 161 -1.03 2.47 15.21
CA LEU A 161 -2.20 1.67 14.80
C LEU A 161 -3.25 1.58 15.92
N LYS A 162 -2.85 1.63 17.19
CA LYS A 162 -3.75 1.65 18.34
C LYS A 162 -4.75 2.83 18.32
N LYS A 163 -4.40 3.93 17.66
CA LYS A 163 -5.23 5.12 17.50
C LYS A 163 -6.04 5.13 16.21
N VAL A 164 -5.68 4.29 15.24
CA VAL A 164 -6.28 4.23 13.90
C VAL A 164 -7.28 3.09 13.77
N LEU A 165 -6.91 1.89 14.22
CA LEU A 165 -7.74 0.71 14.00
C LEU A 165 -9.08 0.71 14.76
N PRO A 166 -9.18 1.18 16.04
CA PRO A 166 -10.48 1.20 16.73
C PRO A 166 -11.53 2.09 16.05
N PRO A 167 -11.24 3.36 15.68
CA PRO A 167 -12.22 4.16 14.95
C PRO A 167 -12.53 3.58 13.57
N LEU A 168 -11.55 3.05 12.84
CA LEU A 168 -11.79 2.36 11.58
C LEU A 168 -12.74 1.17 11.76
N ALA A 169 -12.52 0.33 12.77
CA ALA A 169 -13.35 -0.84 13.05
C ALA A 169 -14.82 -0.46 13.30
N GLY A 170 -15.08 0.72 13.87
CA GLY A 170 -16.42 1.26 14.07
C GLY A 170 -17.15 1.67 12.78
N LEU A 171 -16.42 1.93 11.71
CA LEU A 171 -16.96 2.32 10.40
C LEU A 171 -17.24 1.12 9.49
N LEU A 172 -16.72 -0.05 9.83
CA LEU A 172 -16.77 -1.24 8.98
C LEU A 172 -18.01 -2.10 9.26
N GLN A 173 -18.43 -2.83 8.22
CA GLN A 173 -19.51 -3.81 8.31
C GLN A 173 -19.21 -4.93 9.32
N PRO A 174 -20.23 -5.68 9.79
CA PRO A 174 -20.04 -6.75 10.79
C PRO A 174 -19.04 -7.84 10.40
N ASP A 175 -19.01 -8.25 9.13
CA ASP A 175 -18.13 -9.31 8.61
C ASP A 175 -16.91 -8.74 7.88
N ALA A 176 -16.43 -7.57 8.33
CA ALA A 176 -15.36 -6.87 7.65
C ALA A 176 -13.97 -7.42 7.98
N GLU A 177 -13.03 -7.00 7.15
CA GLU A 177 -11.61 -7.31 7.23
C GLU A 177 -10.78 -6.04 7.30
N ILE A 178 -9.63 -6.11 7.97
CA ILE A 178 -8.65 -5.01 8.01
C ILE A 178 -7.29 -5.55 7.62
N MET A 179 -6.67 -4.96 6.61
CA MET A 179 -5.25 -5.08 6.33
C MET A 179 -4.53 -3.81 6.78
N ALA A 180 -3.59 -3.92 7.73
CA ALA A 180 -2.87 -2.78 8.25
C ALA A 180 -1.36 -2.93 8.10
N LEU A 181 -0.68 -1.85 7.71
CA LEU A 181 0.78 -1.77 7.69
C LEU A 181 1.28 -1.25 9.03
N LEU A 182 1.93 -2.12 9.80
CA LEU A 182 2.61 -1.74 11.03
C LEU A 182 3.99 -1.20 10.68
N LYS A 183 4.25 0.03 11.13
CA LYS A 183 5.52 0.73 10.94
C LYS A 183 6.21 0.87 12.29
N PRO A 184 7.21 0.04 12.61
CA PRO A 184 7.83 0.02 13.93
C PRO A 184 8.34 1.38 14.40
N GLN A 185 8.82 2.22 13.47
CA GLN A 185 9.31 3.55 13.77
C GLN A 185 8.24 4.53 14.33
N PHE A 186 6.95 4.23 14.16
CA PHE A 186 5.85 5.03 14.71
C PHE A 186 5.21 4.40 15.95
N GLU A 187 5.61 3.18 16.29
CA GLU A 187 5.14 2.42 17.46
C GLU A 187 6.17 2.39 18.61
N HIS A 188 7.47 2.57 18.31
CA HIS A 188 8.60 2.29 19.21
C HIS A 188 8.51 2.96 20.58
N ARG A 189 7.91 4.16 20.68
CA ARG A 189 7.89 4.96 21.91
C ARG A 189 7.23 4.26 23.10
N ASP A 190 6.27 3.39 22.82
CA ASP A 190 5.49 2.72 23.85
C ASP A 190 6.15 1.39 24.30
N TYR A 191 7.18 0.91 23.57
CA TYR A 191 7.75 -0.43 23.77
C TYR A 191 9.27 -0.47 23.91
N LEU A 192 9.94 0.62 23.57
CA LEU A 192 11.40 0.73 23.64
C LEU A 192 11.82 2.04 24.30
N ASP A 193 13.03 2.04 24.88
CA ASP A 193 13.68 3.30 25.26
C ASP A 193 13.91 4.16 24.01
N SER A 194 13.39 5.35 24.03
CA SER A 194 13.46 6.30 22.92
C SER A 194 14.70 7.19 22.95
N ALA A 195 15.59 7.03 23.96
CA ALA A 195 16.81 7.81 24.05
C ALA A 195 17.70 7.59 22.82
N GLY A 196 17.98 8.66 22.07
CA GLY A 196 18.81 8.61 20.87
C GLY A 196 18.16 7.99 19.61
N PHE A 197 16.86 7.76 19.58
CA PHE A 197 16.17 7.24 18.40
C PHE A 197 16.28 8.17 17.20
N LYS A 198 16.82 7.66 16.09
CA LYS A 198 17.10 8.42 14.85
C LYS A 198 16.10 8.12 13.71
N GLY A 199 14.91 7.58 14.03
CA GLY A 199 13.85 7.31 13.05
C GLY A 199 13.97 5.97 12.31
N VAL A 200 14.87 5.09 12.71
CA VAL A 200 15.00 3.72 12.19
C VAL A 200 15.07 2.74 13.34
N VAL A 201 14.16 1.78 13.36
CA VAL A 201 14.21 0.64 14.29
C VAL A 201 15.24 -0.37 13.78
N ARG A 202 16.14 -0.81 14.64
CA ARG A 202 17.21 -1.76 14.32
C ARG A 202 17.23 -2.90 15.32
N GLY A 203 17.69 -4.05 14.87
CA GLY A 203 17.81 -5.27 15.69
C GLY A 203 16.52 -6.07 15.78
N ALA A 204 16.64 -7.38 15.72
CA ALA A 204 15.53 -8.33 15.76
C ALA A 204 14.72 -8.20 17.05
N ASP A 205 15.38 -8.06 18.18
CA ASP A 205 14.74 -7.94 19.50
C ASP A 205 13.84 -6.71 19.61
N SER A 206 14.28 -5.56 19.02
CA SER A 206 13.49 -4.33 18.98
C SER A 206 12.20 -4.51 18.14
N HIS A 207 12.32 -5.14 16.97
CA HIS A 207 11.17 -5.43 16.14
C HIS A 207 10.20 -6.40 16.84
N GLN A 208 10.74 -7.42 17.50
CA GLN A 208 9.97 -8.41 18.24
C GLN A 208 9.19 -7.76 19.40
N ALA A 209 9.86 -6.95 20.21
CA ALA A 209 9.23 -6.24 21.33
C ALA A 209 8.09 -5.35 20.86
N ILE A 210 8.29 -4.58 19.77
CA ILE A 210 7.27 -3.71 19.19
C ILE A 210 6.09 -4.55 18.66
N LEU A 211 6.34 -5.59 17.86
CA LEU A 211 5.28 -6.41 17.28
C LEU A 211 4.43 -7.07 18.38
N ILE A 212 5.05 -7.71 19.36
CA ILE A 212 4.35 -8.35 20.48
C ILE A 212 3.54 -7.30 21.26
N GLY A 213 4.15 -6.16 21.59
CA GLY A 213 3.49 -5.11 22.35
C GLY A 213 2.29 -4.50 21.63
N VAL A 214 2.45 -4.14 20.35
CA VAL A 214 1.35 -3.60 19.52
C VAL A 214 0.22 -4.62 19.41
N LEU A 215 0.51 -5.88 19.11
CA LEU A 215 -0.52 -6.90 18.99
C LEU A 215 -1.24 -7.15 20.31
N ALA A 216 -0.53 -7.20 21.45
CA ALA A 216 -1.14 -7.33 22.76
C ALA A 216 -2.11 -6.18 23.09
N ASP A 217 -1.75 -4.95 22.70
CA ASP A 217 -2.64 -3.79 22.90
C ASP A 217 -3.81 -3.79 21.93
N LEU A 218 -3.60 -4.14 20.66
CA LEU A 218 -4.69 -4.25 19.68
C LEU A 218 -5.73 -5.31 20.07
N TYR A 219 -5.31 -6.43 20.65
CA TYR A 219 -6.26 -7.44 21.16
C TYR A 219 -7.18 -6.92 22.26
N LYS A 220 -6.69 -5.98 23.09
CA LYS A 220 -7.53 -5.35 24.13
C LYS A 220 -8.49 -4.33 23.52
N LEU A 221 -8.02 -3.57 22.51
CA LEU A 221 -8.77 -2.49 21.86
C LEU A 221 -9.79 -2.98 20.83
N LEU A 222 -9.59 -4.17 20.28
CA LEU A 222 -10.41 -4.78 19.23
C LEU A 222 -10.87 -6.18 19.65
N PRO A 223 -11.72 -6.31 20.69
CA PRO A 223 -12.07 -7.61 21.28
C PRO A 223 -12.78 -8.55 20.33
N ASP A 224 -13.48 -8.03 19.31
CA ASP A 224 -14.21 -8.81 18.31
C ASP A 224 -13.40 -9.15 17.07
N TRP A 225 -12.11 -8.77 17.02
CA TRP A 225 -11.23 -8.98 15.87
C TRP A 225 -10.15 -10.00 16.19
N GLY A 226 -9.85 -10.87 15.21
CA GLY A 226 -8.75 -11.82 15.26
C GLY A 226 -7.66 -11.51 14.25
N LEU A 227 -6.39 -11.57 14.66
CA LEU A 227 -5.25 -11.57 13.72
C LEU A 227 -5.21 -12.95 13.03
N VAL A 228 -5.40 -12.97 11.72
CA VAL A 228 -5.39 -14.19 10.91
C VAL A 228 -4.19 -14.26 9.97
N GLY A 229 -3.51 -13.13 9.75
CA GLY A 229 -2.32 -13.06 8.92
C GLY A 229 -1.27 -12.09 9.44
N LEU A 230 0.01 -12.49 9.32
CA LEU A 230 1.17 -11.69 9.67
C LEU A 230 2.28 -11.95 8.67
N ASN A 231 2.81 -10.90 8.04
CA ASN A 231 3.94 -10.97 7.11
C ASN A 231 4.72 -9.65 7.11
N PHE A 232 5.77 -9.53 6.30
CA PHE A 232 6.51 -8.28 6.10
C PHE A 232 6.27 -7.68 4.71
N SER A 233 6.44 -6.36 4.60
CA SER A 233 6.32 -5.62 3.35
C SER A 233 7.37 -6.07 2.32
N PRO A 234 7.06 -6.14 1.01
CA PRO A 234 8.04 -6.48 -0.03
C PRO A 234 9.08 -5.39 -0.25
N ILE A 235 8.83 -4.20 0.24
CA ILE A 235 9.72 -3.04 0.16
C ILE A 235 9.87 -2.40 1.54
N THR A 236 11.04 -1.84 1.78
CA THR A 236 11.29 -1.05 2.99
C THR A 236 10.63 0.33 2.90
N GLY A 237 10.27 0.87 4.05
CA GLY A 237 9.84 2.25 4.21
C GLY A 237 10.99 3.24 4.05
N PRO A 238 10.74 4.54 4.21
CA PRO A 238 11.77 5.57 4.21
C PRO A 238 12.90 5.23 5.19
N LYS A 239 14.15 5.54 4.79
CA LYS A 239 15.37 5.25 5.56
C LYS A 239 15.65 3.77 5.82
N GLY A 240 14.99 2.85 5.11
CA GLY A 240 15.21 1.41 5.20
C GLY A 240 14.48 0.72 6.36
N ASN A 241 13.45 1.32 6.95
CA ASN A 241 12.64 0.65 7.96
C ASN A 241 11.93 -0.58 7.38
N ILE A 242 12.01 -1.71 8.07
CA ILE A 242 11.18 -2.89 7.79
C ILE A 242 9.78 -2.59 8.29
N GLU A 243 8.77 -2.90 7.49
CA GLU A 243 7.36 -2.70 7.80
C GLU A 243 6.62 -4.04 7.72
N PHE A 244 5.57 -4.22 8.53
CA PHE A 244 4.88 -5.49 8.66
C PHE A 244 3.43 -5.40 8.23
N LEU A 245 2.93 -6.44 7.59
CA LEU A 245 1.56 -6.59 7.12
C LEU A 245 0.77 -7.38 8.16
N LEU A 246 -0.28 -6.78 8.70
CA LEU A 246 -1.21 -7.38 9.65
C LEU A 246 -2.56 -7.56 8.98
N TYR A 247 -3.15 -8.76 9.11
CA TYR A 247 -4.48 -9.03 8.57
C TYR A 247 -5.41 -9.50 9.67
N PHE A 248 -6.51 -8.78 9.85
CA PHE A 248 -7.52 -9.03 10.86
C PHE A 248 -8.88 -9.31 10.22
N THR A 249 -9.65 -10.19 10.82
CA THR A 249 -11.05 -10.45 10.49
C THR A 249 -11.94 -10.27 11.70
N ARG A 250 -13.21 -9.88 11.47
CA ARG A 250 -14.22 -9.71 12.51
C ARG A 250 -15.20 -10.87 12.50
N GLY A 251 -15.89 -11.16 13.62
CA GLY A 251 -16.96 -12.16 13.71
C GLY A 251 -16.50 -13.55 14.12
N THR A 252 -17.07 -14.62 13.53
CA THR A 252 -16.89 -16.02 13.92
C THR A 252 -15.47 -16.57 13.82
N HIS A 253 -14.55 -15.80 13.25
CA HIS A 253 -13.12 -16.12 13.19
C HIS A 253 -12.38 -15.96 14.54
N SER A 254 -13.11 -15.85 15.66
CA SER A 254 -12.54 -15.89 17.01
C SER A 254 -11.73 -17.18 17.31
N GLN A 255 -11.86 -18.23 16.50
CA GLN A 255 -10.98 -19.39 16.53
C GLN A 255 -9.51 -19.05 16.25
N ALA A 256 -9.23 -17.98 15.49
CA ALA A 256 -7.87 -17.47 15.26
C ALA A 256 -7.19 -16.95 16.55
N ARG A 257 -7.95 -16.63 17.60
CA ARG A 257 -7.38 -16.30 18.92
C ARG A 257 -6.69 -17.49 19.61
N ALA A 258 -7.03 -18.71 19.25
CA ALA A 258 -6.46 -19.91 19.88
C ALA A 258 -5.00 -20.16 19.47
N GLU A 259 -4.52 -19.56 18.39
CA GLU A 259 -3.14 -19.72 17.89
C GLU A 259 -2.13 -18.75 18.51
N LEU A 260 -2.53 -17.97 19.52
CA LEU A 260 -1.65 -16.96 20.15
C LEU A 260 -0.50 -17.54 20.95
N SER A 261 -0.58 -18.80 21.39
CA SER A 261 0.51 -19.46 22.12
C SER A 261 1.80 -19.58 21.30
N ASP A 262 1.69 -19.64 19.97
CA ASP A 262 2.82 -19.74 19.05
C ASP A 262 3.21 -18.40 18.39
N LEU A 263 2.50 -17.33 18.68
CA LEU A 263 2.73 -16.02 18.07
C LEU A 263 4.17 -15.50 18.27
N PRO A 264 4.81 -15.61 19.46
CA PRO A 264 6.20 -15.17 19.63
C PRO A 264 7.18 -15.91 18.71
N SER A 265 7.03 -17.22 18.54
CA SER A 265 7.88 -18.03 17.65
C SER A 265 7.69 -17.63 16.18
N ARG A 266 6.43 -17.43 15.76
CA ARG A 266 6.08 -16.96 14.41
C ARG A 266 6.65 -15.57 14.13
N ILE A 267 6.57 -14.65 15.09
CA ILE A 267 7.17 -13.31 14.98
C ILE A 267 8.69 -13.41 14.83
N THR A 268 9.35 -14.25 15.62
CA THR A 268 10.79 -14.45 15.54
C THR A 268 11.22 -14.94 14.15
N ALA A 269 10.57 -15.97 13.63
CA ALA A 269 10.84 -16.51 12.30
C ALA A 269 10.60 -15.43 11.20
N LEU A 270 9.48 -14.72 11.28
CA LEU A 270 9.13 -13.66 10.33
C LEU A 270 10.16 -12.53 10.30
N ILE A 271 10.67 -12.13 11.47
CA ILE A 271 11.71 -11.10 11.56
C ILE A 271 12.99 -11.58 10.89
N GLN A 272 13.41 -12.83 11.12
CA GLN A 272 14.60 -13.40 10.46
C GLN A 272 14.44 -13.40 8.93
N GLU A 273 13.31 -13.85 8.42
CA GLU A 273 12.98 -13.82 6.99
C GLU A 273 13.00 -12.38 6.43
N SER A 274 12.44 -11.42 7.16
CA SER A 274 12.42 -10.02 6.74
C SER A 274 13.81 -9.41 6.64
N TYR A 275 14.70 -9.77 7.56
CA TYR A 275 16.10 -9.34 7.51
C TYR A 275 16.85 -9.96 6.32
N ALA A 276 16.70 -11.27 6.08
CA ALA A 276 17.27 -11.92 4.91
C ALA A 276 16.81 -11.26 3.61
N ALA A 277 15.50 -10.96 3.49
CA ALA A 277 14.94 -10.35 2.30
C ALA A 277 15.38 -8.89 2.04
N HIS A 278 15.72 -8.13 3.08
CA HIS A 278 15.97 -6.69 2.96
C HIS A 278 17.42 -6.25 3.28
N CYS A 279 18.22 -7.06 3.99
CA CYS A 279 19.57 -6.70 4.39
C CYS A 279 20.68 -7.39 3.58
N GLU A 280 20.36 -8.32 2.71
CA GLU A 280 21.31 -9.02 1.80
C GLU A 280 21.49 -8.32 0.45
N LYS A 281 21.15 -7.02 0.37
CA LYS A 281 21.33 -6.22 -0.87
C LYS A 281 22.33 -5.12 -0.70
#